data_48a670d017b5c1b26a2944018b09f4f2
#
_entry.id   48a670d017b5c1b26a2944018b09f4f2
#
_cell.length_a   1.000
_cell.length_b   1.000
_cell.length_c   1.000
_cell.angle_alpha   90.00
_cell.angle_beta   90.00
_cell.angle_gamma   90.00
#
_symmetry.space_group_name_H-M   'P 1'
#
loop_
_entity.id
_entity.type
_entity.pdbx_description
1 polymer ?
#
loop_
_entity_poly.entity_id
_entity_poly.type
_entity_poly.pdbx_seq_one_letter_code
_entity_poly.pdbx_strand_id
1 'polypeptide(L)'
;MACLCIILLISLDQEADITKMLSATTHIGSENSETTMEQYIFKRRTDGVNIINLKKTWEKMMLAARAIAAIENPEDVYVVSSRAFGQRACLKFARYIGATAIAGRFTPGMSLKSIDSEANV
;
A
#
# COMPACT_ATOMS: atom_id res chain seq x y z
N MET A 1 16.97 8.10 10.33
CA MET A 1 16.18 9.08 11.12
C MET A 1 14.79 9.34 10.55
N ALA A 2 14.57 9.34 9.23
CA ALA A 2 13.24 9.53 8.62
C ALA A 2 12.23 8.40 8.90
N CYS A 3 12.67 7.14 9.00
CA CYS A 3 11.81 5.99 9.26
C CYS A 3 11.09 6.00 10.62
N LEU A 4 11.74 6.47 11.67
CA LEU A 4 11.13 6.56 13.01
C LEU A 4 10.02 7.63 13.08
N CYS A 5 10.16 8.73 12.35
CA CYS A 5 9.14 9.76 12.24
C CYS A 5 7.87 9.27 11.54
N ILE A 6 8.02 8.41 10.51
CA ILE A 6 6.88 7.86 9.77
C ILE A 6 6.07 6.91 10.66
N ILE A 7 6.74 6.08 11.47
CA ILE A 7 6.06 5.16 12.41
C ILE A 7 5.32 5.93 13.50
N LEU A 8 5.91 6.99 14.03
CA LEU A 8 5.26 7.85 15.04
C LEU A 8 4.08 8.66 14.49
N LEU A 9 4.17 9.13 13.23
CA LEU A 9 3.09 9.86 12.57
C LEU A 9 1.88 8.97 12.24
N ILE A 10 2.11 7.68 11.92
CA ILE A 10 1.04 6.72 11.59
C ILE A 10 0.25 6.32 12.85
N SER A 11 0.83 6.44 14.06
CA SER A 11 0.15 6.00 15.29
C SER A 11 -0.81 7.03 15.90
N LEU A 12 -0.87 8.25 15.38
CA LEU A 12 -1.53 9.37 16.07
C LEU A 12 -2.96 9.66 15.66
N ASP A 13 -3.42 9.27 14.44
CA ASP A 13 -4.74 9.67 13.94
C ASP A 13 -5.56 8.51 13.33
N GLN A 14 -5.84 7.48 14.14
CA GLN A 14 -6.65 6.34 13.69
C GLN A 14 -8.01 6.76 13.13
N GLU A 15 -8.68 7.73 13.74
CA GLU A 15 -10.01 8.19 13.30
C GLU A 15 -9.94 8.95 11.96
N ALA A 16 -8.93 9.79 11.79
CA ALA A 16 -8.72 10.53 10.54
C ALA A 16 -8.39 9.60 9.37
N ASP A 17 -7.62 8.54 9.61
CA ASP A 17 -7.27 7.57 8.57
C ASP A 17 -8.47 6.69 8.19
N ILE A 18 -9.27 6.26 9.15
CA ILE A 18 -10.51 5.52 8.88
C ILE A 18 -11.49 6.40 8.09
N THR A 19 -11.59 7.68 8.41
CA THR A 19 -12.44 8.62 7.66
C THR A 19 -11.98 8.77 6.21
N LYS A 20 -10.67 8.86 5.97
CA LYS A 20 -10.09 8.88 4.62
C LYS A 20 -10.36 7.57 3.86
N MET A 21 -10.23 6.42 4.52
CA MET A 21 -10.54 5.12 3.92
C MET A 21 -12.01 5.00 3.56
N LEU A 22 -12.92 5.49 4.39
CA LEU A 22 -14.35 5.52 4.11
C LEU A 22 -14.68 6.43 2.94
N SER A 23 -14.09 7.63 2.88
CA SER A 23 -14.28 8.57 1.77
C SER A 23 -13.75 8.02 0.45
N ALA A 24 -12.65 7.25 0.49
CA ALA A 24 -12.10 6.54 -0.65
C ALA A 24 -12.82 5.22 -1.00
N THR A 25 -13.92 4.89 -0.30
CA THR A 25 -14.73 3.67 -0.53
C THR A 25 -13.97 2.35 -0.45
N THR A 26 -12.87 2.29 0.30
CA THR A 26 -12.03 1.08 0.41
C THR A 26 -12.68 -0.06 1.19
N HIS A 27 -13.81 0.19 1.86
CA HIS A 27 -14.60 -0.81 2.57
C HIS A 27 -15.46 -1.69 1.67
N ILE A 28 -15.66 -1.30 0.40
CA ILE A 28 -16.47 -2.05 -0.57
C ILE A 28 -15.59 -3.13 -1.22
N GLY A 29 -15.95 -4.38 -1.02
CA GLY A 29 -15.27 -5.53 -1.60
C GLY A 29 -15.98 -6.08 -2.84
N SER A 30 -15.73 -7.34 -3.15
CA SER A 30 -16.36 -8.08 -4.26
C SER A 30 -17.44 -9.05 -3.74
N GLU A 31 -18.20 -9.62 -4.67
CA GLU A 31 -19.22 -10.63 -4.38
C GLU A 31 -18.60 -11.97 -3.98
N ASN A 32 -17.49 -12.32 -4.62
CA ASN A 32 -16.78 -13.56 -4.35
C ASN A 32 -15.71 -13.35 -3.28
N SER A 33 -15.68 -14.26 -2.31
CA SER A 33 -14.67 -14.28 -1.26
C SER A 33 -14.12 -15.68 -1.07
N GLU A 34 -12.85 -15.77 -0.82
CA GLU A 34 -12.19 -17.01 -0.43
C GLU A 34 -12.40 -17.25 1.07
N THR A 35 -12.50 -18.52 1.48
CA THR A 35 -12.72 -18.91 2.88
C THR A 35 -11.66 -18.37 3.84
N THR A 36 -10.42 -18.27 3.38
CA THR A 36 -9.30 -17.69 4.14
C THR A 36 -9.49 -16.20 4.45
N MET A 37 -10.24 -15.49 3.62
CA MET A 37 -10.51 -14.04 3.74
C MET A 37 -11.76 -13.71 4.55
N GLU A 38 -12.56 -14.68 4.95
CA GLU A 38 -13.79 -14.46 5.74
C GLU A 38 -13.51 -13.70 7.04
N GLN A 39 -12.36 -13.92 7.65
CA GLN A 39 -11.95 -13.20 8.86
C GLN A 39 -11.84 -11.68 8.69
N TYR A 40 -11.65 -11.18 7.46
CA TYR A 40 -11.55 -9.75 7.13
C TYR A 40 -12.86 -9.13 6.68
N ILE A 41 -13.90 -9.94 6.51
CA ILE A 41 -15.23 -9.50 6.09
C ILE A 41 -16.02 -9.10 7.34
N PHE A 42 -16.60 -7.91 7.32
CA PHE A 42 -17.47 -7.44 8.40
C PHE A 42 -18.89 -7.95 8.23
N LYS A 43 -19.47 -7.76 7.05
CA LYS A 43 -20.85 -8.15 6.72
C LYS A 43 -21.01 -8.26 5.20
N ARG A 44 -21.91 -9.16 4.77
CA ARG A 44 -22.35 -9.23 3.38
C ARG A 44 -23.62 -8.37 3.20
N ARG A 45 -23.61 -7.54 2.16
CA ARG A 45 -24.73 -6.68 1.80
C ARG A 45 -25.82 -7.50 1.08
N THR A 46 -27.05 -6.99 0.99
CA THR A 46 -28.16 -7.60 0.27
C THR A 46 -27.86 -7.80 -1.22
N ASP A 47 -27.06 -6.94 -1.80
CA ASP A 47 -26.59 -6.98 -3.19
C ASP A 47 -25.51 -8.07 -3.43
N GLY A 48 -25.14 -8.84 -2.40
CA GLY A 48 -24.11 -9.87 -2.49
C GLY A 48 -22.68 -9.37 -2.26
N VAL A 49 -22.45 -8.07 -2.22
CA VAL A 49 -21.13 -7.46 -2.03
C VAL A 49 -20.67 -7.57 -0.58
N ASN A 50 -19.44 -8.00 -0.36
CA ASN A 50 -18.84 -8.11 0.96
C ASN A 50 -18.29 -6.75 1.42
N ILE A 51 -18.51 -6.40 2.67
CA ILE A 51 -17.95 -5.20 3.31
C ILE A 51 -16.70 -5.60 4.09
N ILE A 52 -15.59 -4.95 3.79
CA ILE A 52 -14.29 -5.21 4.43
C ILE A 52 -14.23 -4.51 5.79
N ASN A 53 -13.68 -5.19 6.79
CA ASN A 53 -13.47 -4.63 8.11
C ASN A 53 -12.26 -3.68 8.11
N LEU A 54 -12.50 -2.37 8.14
CA LEU A 54 -11.46 -1.34 8.09
C LEU A 54 -10.53 -1.38 9.31
N LYS A 55 -11.00 -1.80 10.47
CA LYS A 55 -10.15 -1.95 11.66
C LYS A 55 -9.02 -2.95 11.40
N LYS A 56 -9.35 -4.12 10.86
CA LYS A 56 -8.35 -5.12 10.51
C LYS A 56 -7.43 -4.67 9.37
N THR A 57 -7.96 -3.94 8.40
CA THR A 57 -7.16 -3.34 7.32
C THR A 57 -6.13 -2.37 7.90
N TRP A 58 -6.54 -1.50 8.82
CA TRP A 58 -5.65 -0.55 9.49
C TRP A 58 -4.56 -1.27 10.30
N GLU A 59 -4.92 -2.27 11.10
CA GLU A 59 -3.95 -3.10 11.85
C GLU A 59 -2.90 -3.73 10.94
N LYS A 60 -3.32 -4.29 9.80
CA LYS A 60 -2.41 -4.90 8.82
C LYS A 60 -1.55 -3.88 8.10
N MET A 61 -2.07 -2.69 7.84
CA MET A 61 -1.30 -1.58 7.28
C MET A 61 -0.20 -1.14 8.24
N MET A 62 -0.47 -1.09 9.54
CA MET A 62 0.56 -0.80 10.56
C MET A 62 1.66 -1.85 10.60
N LEU A 63 1.30 -3.13 10.48
CA LEU A 63 2.30 -4.20 10.40
C LEU A 63 3.17 -4.10 9.14
N ALA A 64 2.56 -3.80 8.00
CA ALA A 64 3.28 -3.59 6.74
C ALA A 64 4.24 -2.38 6.84
N ALA A 65 3.79 -1.28 7.43
CA ALA A 65 4.63 -0.10 7.65
C ALA A 65 5.86 -0.41 8.53
N ARG A 66 5.68 -1.21 9.58
CA ARG A 66 6.81 -1.66 10.42
C ARG A 66 7.79 -2.53 9.67
N ALA A 67 7.30 -3.43 8.81
CA ALA A 67 8.14 -4.30 7.99
C ALA A 67 9.00 -3.49 7.00
N ILE A 68 8.42 -2.47 6.36
CA ILE A 68 9.15 -1.58 5.45
C ILE A 68 10.17 -0.73 6.22
N ALA A 69 9.80 -0.22 7.40
CA ALA A 69 10.69 0.58 8.24
C ALA A 69 11.87 -0.21 8.83
N ALA A 70 11.77 -1.53 8.89
CA ALA A 70 12.87 -2.41 9.35
C ALA A 70 13.99 -2.55 8.30
N ILE A 71 13.77 -2.12 7.06
CA ILE A 71 14.78 -2.14 6.00
C ILE A 71 15.72 -0.94 6.20
N GLU A 72 17.01 -1.21 6.34
CA GLU A 72 18.01 -0.18 6.63
C GLU A 72 18.18 0.80 5.48
N ASN A 73 18.27 0.28 4.25
CA ASN A 73 18.44 1.09 3.04
C ASN A 73 17.11 1.22 2.30
N PRO A 74 16.53 2.42 2.21
CA PRO A 74 15.27 2.63 1.50
C PRO A 74 15.38 2.36 -0.02
N GLU A 75 16.57 2.47 -0.59
CA GLU A 75 16.83 2.17 -2.01
C GLU A 75 16.62 0.69 -2.37
N ASP A 76 16.73 -0.22 -1.39
CA ASP A 76 16.47 -1.64 -1.58
C ASP A 76 14.97 -1.97 -1.66
N VAL A 77 14.11 -0.99 -1.41
CA VAL A 77 12.65 -1.14 -1.51
C VAL A 77 12.19 -0.79 -2.91
N TYR A 78 11.64 -1.77 -3.62
CA TYR A 78 11.07 -1.58 -4.95
C TYR A 78 9.54 -1.57 -4.89
N VAL A 79 8.93 -0.54 -5.47
CA VAL A 79 7.48 -0.41 -5.53
C VAL A 79 7.02 -0.50 -6.98
N VAL A 80 6.30 -1.56 -7.31
CA VAL A 80 5.90 -1.87 -8.68
C VAL A 80 4.41 -1.70 -8.87
N SER A 81 3.99 -0.97 -9.89
CA SER A 81 2.58 -0.86 -10.29
C SER A 81 2.44 -0.82 -11.81
N SER A 82 1.81 -1.85 -12.37
CA SER A 82 1.50 -1.94 -13.80
C SER A 82 0.16 -1.29 -14.17
N ARG A 83 -0.75 -1.13 -13.19
CA ARG A 83 -2.08 -0.55 -13.44
C ARG A 83 -2.04 0.97 -13.41
N ALA A 84 -2.74 1.60 -14.36
CA ALA A 84 -2.83 3.06 -14.46
C ALA A 84 -3.32 3.74 -13.17
N PHE A 85 -4.26 3.11 -12.46
CA PHE A 85 -4.81 3.62 -11.19
C PHE A 85 -3.76 3.70 -10.06
N GLY A 86 -2.78 2.78 -10.06
CA GLY A 86 -1.76 2.68 -9.03
C GLY A 86 -0.47 3.44 -9.32
N GLN A 87 -0.22 3.85 -10.56
CA GLN A 87 1.05 4.45 -10.97
C GLN A 87 1.39 5.71 -10.18
N ARG A 88 0.43 6.63 -10.07
CA ARG A 88 0.64 7.88 -9.30
C ARG A 88 0.86 7.61 -7.81
N ALA A 89 0.12 6.66 -7.24
CA ALA A 89 0.29 6.28 -5.85
C ALA A 89 1.67 5.65 -5.61
N CYS A 90 2.12 4.78 -6.51
CA CYS A 90 3.44 4.16 -6.49
C CYS A 90 4.56 5.21 -6.50
N LEU A 91 4.52 6.18 -7.41
CA LEU A 91 5.50 7.26 -7.50
C LEU A 91 5.53 8.15 -6.25
N LYS A 92 4.34 8.51 -5.73
CA LYS A 92 4.24 9.31 -4.50
C LYS A 92 4.78 8.56 -3.29
N PHE A 93 4.42 7.29 -3.15
CA PHE A 93 4.87 6.45 -2.04
C PHE A 93 6.39 6.29 -2.06
N ALA A 94 6.97 5.96 -3.21
CA ALA A 94 8.41 5.83 -3.37
C ALA A 94 9.15 7.13 -3.03
N ARG A 95 8.63 8.28 -3.48
CA ARG A 95 9.22 9.59 -3.15
C ARG A 95 9.22 9.91 -1.66
N TYR A 96 8.17 9.50 -0.92
CA TYR A 96 8.10 9.75 0.53
C TYR A 96 9.05 8.87 1.33
N ILE A 97 9.27 7.63 0.88
CA ILE A 97 10.13 6.67 1.58
C ILE A 97 11.59 6.77 1.10
N GLY A 98 11.82 7.26 -0.10
CA GLY A 98 13.12 7.20 -0.78
C GLY A 98 13.35 5.86 -1.49
N ALA A 99 12.26 5.17 -1.84
CA ALA A 99 12.28 3.88 -2.52
C ALA A 99 12.33 4.02 -4.03
N THR A 100 12.71 2.95 -4.74
CA THR A 100 12.70 2.92 -6.20
C THR A 100 11.32 2.54 -6.72
N ALA A 101 10.72 3.39 -7.58
CA ALA A 101 9.41 3.15 -8.16
C ALA A 101 9.51 2.64 -9.59
N ILE A 102 8.78 1.57 -9.90
CA ILE A 102 8.59 1.07 -11.26
C ILE A 102 7.11 1.24 -11.62
N ALA A 103 6.79 2.32 -12.32
CA ALA A 103 5.43 2.61 -12.77
C ALA A 103 5.30 2.32 -14.27
N GLY A 104 4.38 1.43 -14.64
CA GLY A 104 4.14 1.03 -16.01
C GLY A 104 4.30 -0.46 -16.25
N ARG A 105 4.64 -0.85 -17.48
CA ARG A 105 4.81 -2.26 -17.84
C ARG A 105 6.03 -2.86 -17.15
N PHE A 106 5.79 -3.85 -16.31
CA PHE A 106 6.87 -4.61 -15.68
C PHE A 106 7.31 -5.74 -16.59
N THR A 107 8.57 -5.73 -17.02
CA THR A 107 9.22 -6.83 -17.75
C THR A 107 10.22 -7.50 -16.81
N PRO A 108 10.15 -8.83 -16.61
CA PRO A 108 11.13 -9.54 -15.79
C PRO A 108 12.56 -9.30 -16.29
N GLY A 109 13.49 -8.97 -15.41
CA GLY A 109 14.88 -8.66 -15.74
C GLY A 109 15.17 -7.19 -16.07
N MET A 110 14.17 -6.32 -16.16
CA MET A 110 14.36 -4.90 -16.44
C MET A 110 14.71 -4.07 -15.20
N SER A 111 14.49 -4.61 -14.02
CA SER A 111 14.78 -3.91 -12.76
C SER A 111 16.26 -3.58 -12.55
N LEU A 112 17.16 -4.32 -13.22
CA LEU A 112 18.59 -4.06 -13.19
C LEU A 112 19.01 -2.95 -14.17
N LYS A 113 18.25 -2.72 -15.26
CA LYS A 113 18.60 -1.70 -16.28
C LYS A 113 17.99 -0.33 -16.01
N SER A 114 16.87 -0.24 -15.29
CA SER A 114 16.25 1.05 -14.97
C SER A 114 16.95 1.80 -13.84
N ILE A 115 17.74 1.12 -13.04
CA ILE A 115 18.55 1.75 -11.99
C ILE A 115 19.64 2.62 -12.60
N ASP A 116 20.23 2.19 -13.73
CA ASP A 116 21.32 2.91 -14.38
C ASP A 116 20.86 4.12 -15.21
N SER A 117 19.58 4.21 -15.60
CA SER A 117 19.08 5.26 -16.49
C SER A 117 18.48 6.47 -15.77
N GLU A 118 18.03 6.33 -14.52
CA GLU A 118 17.51 7.47 -13.74
C GLU A 118 18.57 8.15 -12.85
N ALA A 119 19.74 7.56 -12.71
CA ALA A 119 20.85 8.19 -12.00
C ALA A 119 21.56 9.31 -12.81
N ASN A 120 21.14 9.58 -14.05
CA ASN A 120 21.74 10.56 -14.96
C ASN A 120 20.78 11.66 -15.46
N VAL A 121 19.76 12.07 -14.65
CA VAL A 121 18.96 13.26 -14.95
C VAL A 121 18.87 14.17 -13.74
#